data_1dd6bdfba646f28949eb1cf8e636a8f4
#
_entry.id   1dd6bdfba646f28949eb1cf8e636a8f4
#
_cell.length_a   1.000
_cell.length_b   1.000
_cell.length_c   1.000
_cell.angle_alpha   90.00
_cell.angle_beta   90.00
_cell.angle_gamma   90.00
#
_symmetry.space_group_name_H-M   'P 1'
#
loop_
_entity.id
_entity.type
_entity.pdbx_description
1 polymer ?
#
loop_
_entity_poly.entity_id
_entity_poly.type
_entity_poly.pdbx_seq_one_letter_code
_entity_poly.pdbx_strand_id
1 'polypeptide(L)'
;MRNIRLSLLFLFIALMLFEAYGLTVETDRKALLDFKSQVSGDKQLVLSSWNNSVHVCSWKGVTCSLKHKRVTRLDLGGLQLAGVISPCIGNLSFLTSLDLSNNSFGGTIPHEVGNLLRLDYLDMSFNFLV
;
A
#
# COMPACT_ATOMS: atom_id res chain seq x y z
N MET A 1 14.77 20.60 -38.40
CA MET A 1 13.73 19.59 -38.36
C MET A 1 14.12 18.34 -37.55
N ARG A 2 15.35 17.85 -37.69
CA ARG A 2 15.83 16.71 -36.86
C ARG A 2 15.73 16.99 -35.35
N ASN A 3 16.12 18.19 -34.90
CA ASN A 3 16.13 18.56 -33.50
C ASN A 3 14.72 18.63 -32.89
N ILE A 4 13.73 19.01 -33.69
CA ILE A 4 12.33 19.09 -33.24
C ILE A 4 11.78 17.68 -32.93
N ARG A 5 12.07 16.69 -33.80
CA ARG A 5 11.63 15.33 -33.61
C ARG A 5 12.24 14.69 -32.36
N LEU A 6 13.53 14.93 -32.11
CA LEU A 6 14.21 14.44 -30.92
C LEU A 6 13.63 15.08 -29.67
N SER A 7 13.36 16.39 -29.67
CA SER A 7 12.75 17.08 -28.54
C SER A 7 11.36 16.54 -28.20
N LEU A 8 10.53 16.26 -29.24
CA LEU A 8 9.21 15.69 -29.05
C LEU A 8 9.29 14.27 -28.47
N LEU A 9 10.27 13.46 -28.92
CA LEU A 9 10.47 12.11 -28.39
C LEU A 9 10.87 12.14 -26.91
N PHE A 10 11.82 13.00 -26.52
CA PHE A 10 12.23 13.16 -25.13
C PHE A 10 11.06 13.64 -24.25
N LEU A 11 10.25 14.59 -24.73
CA LEU A 11 9.08 15.08 -24.03
C LEU A 11 8.07 13.95 -23.81
N PHE A 12 7.83 13.14 -24.85
CA PHE A 12 6.90 12.00 -24.78
C PHE A 12 7.37 10.96 -23.74
N ILE A 13 8.66 10.59 -23.75
CA ILE A 13 9.24 9.65 -22.78
C ILE A 13 9.13 10.23 -21.37
N ALA A 14 9.43 11.50 -21.17
CA ALA A 14 9.33 12.15 -19.86
C ALA A 14 7.91 12.14 -19.33
N LEU A 15 6.91 12.40 -20.19
CA LEU A 15 5.49 12.34 -19.82
C LEU A 15 5.07 10.92 -19.46
N MET A 16 5.50 9.92 -20.23
CA MET A 16 5.20 8.51 -19.91
C MET A 16 5.81 8.08 -18.60
N LEU A 17 7.06 8.47 -18.31
CA LEU A 17 7.71 8.16 -17.03
C LEU A 17 6.99 8.85 -15.86
N PHE A 18 6.57 10.09 -16.05
CA PHE A 18 5.82 10.84 -15.04
C PHE A 18 4.48 10.19 -14.74
N GLU A 19 3.73 9.80 -15.78
CA GLU A 19 2.45 9.11 -15.60
C GLU A 19 2.62 7.75 -14.92
N ALA A 20 3.63 6.98 -15.32
CA ALA A 20 3.93 5.69 -14.70
C ALA A 20 4.28 5.85 -13.21
N TYR A 21 5.08 6.86 -12.86
CA TYR A 21 5.40 7.18 -11.47
C TYR A 21 4.15 7.58 -10.70
N GLY A 22 3.31 8.46 -11.25
CA GLY A 22 2.06 8.88 -10.64
C GLY A 22 1.09 7.70 -10.43
N LEU A 23 0.98 6.80 -11.43
CA LEU A 23 0.16 5.58 -11.33
C LEU A 23 0.66 4.67 -10.21
N THR A 24 1.97 4.52 -10.01
CA THR A 24 2.51 3.63 -8.97
C THR A 24 2.22 4.15 -7.55
N VAL A 25 2.33 5.45 -7.31
CA VAL A 25 1.94 6.06 -6.04
C VAL A 25 0.42 5.91 -5.83
N GLU A 26 -0.37 6.14 -6.87
CA GLU A 26 -1.82 5.97 -6.82
C GLU A 26 -2.21 4.50 -6.65
N THR A 27 -1.41 3.56 -7.17
CA THR A 27 -1.60 2.13 -6.96
C THR A 27 -1.49 1.77 -5.48
N ASP A 28 -0.49 2.29 -4.78
CA ASP A 28 -0.33 2.08 -3.33
C ASP A 28 -1.53 2.62 -2.57
N ARG A 29 -1.93 3.83 -2.87
CA ARG A 29 -3.07 4.47 -2.24
C ARG A 29 -4.36 3.67 -2.44
N LYS A 30 -4.61 3.25 -3.67
CA LYS A 30 -5.79 2.46 -4.02
C LYS A 30 -5.79 1.10 -3.31
N ALA A 31 -4.64 0.44 -3.23
CA ALA A 31 -4.49 -0.83 -2.53
C ALA A 31 -4.83 -0.67 -1.04
N LEU A 32 -4.35 0.40 -0.41
CA LEU A 32 -4.64 0.67 1.00
C LEU A 32 -6.10 1.05 1.24
N LEU A 33 -6.73 1.80 0.34
CA LEU A 33 -8.17 2.10 0.45
C LEU A 33 -9.00 0.83 0.29
N ASP A 34 -8.60 -0.08 -0.57
CA ASP A 34 -9.28 -1.35 -0.73
C ASP A 34 -9.09 -2.23 0.52
N PHE A 35 -7.89 -2.23 1.10
CA PHE A 35 -7.65 -2.85 2.40
C PHE A 35 -8.60 -2.27 3.46
N LYS A 36 -8.70 -0.95 3.55
CA LYS A 36 -9.62 -0.29 4.48
C LYS A 36 -11.06 -0.73 4.29
N SER A 37 -11.49 -0.91 3.06
CA SER A 37 -12.88 -1.31 2.74
C SER A 37 -13.24 -2.69 3.28
N GLN A 38 -12.25 -3.56 3.50
CA GLN A 38 -12.42 -4.91 4.03
C GLN A 38 -12.31 -4.98 5.56
N VAL A 39 -11.95 -3.87 6.20
CA VAL A 39 -11.92 -3.78 7.66
C VAL A 39 -13.33 -3.52 8.16
N SER A 40 -13.87 -4.46 8.92
CA SER A 40 -15.24 -4.39 9.45
C SER A 40 -15.30 -3.80 10.87
N GLY A 41 -14.17 -3.69 11.55
CA GLY A 41 -14.09 -3.13 12.90
C GLY A 41 -12.81 -2.33 13.08
N ASP A 42 -12.96 -1.09 13.55
CA ASP A 42 -11.87 -0.17 13.82
C ASP A 42 -12.23 0.70 15.03
N LYS A 43 -12.19 0.10 16.21
CA LYS A 43 -12.64 0.74 17.45
C LYS A 43 -11.81 1.97 17.82
N GLN A 44 -10.54 2.00 17.44
CA GLN A 44 -9.64 3.11 17.75
C GLN A 44 -9.63 4.18 16.66
N LEU A 45 -10.46 4.02 15.61
CA LEU A 45 -10.53 4.93 14.47
C LEU A 45 -9.16 5.16 13.81
N VAL A 46 -8.36 4.10 13.75
CA VAL A 46 -7.00 4.14 13.19
C VAL A 46 -7.01 4.56 11.73
N LEU A 47 -7.97 4.01 10.97
CA LEU A 47 -8.04 4.22 9.53
C LEU A 47 -8.80 5.51 9.15
N SER A 48 -9.19 6.32 10.13
CA SER A 48 -9.89 7.59 9.86
C SER A 48 -9.01 8.59 9.10
N SER A 49 -7.68 8.51 9.28
CA SER A 49 -6.74 9.36 8.53
C SER A 49 -6.56 8.90 7.07
N TRP A 50 -7.02 7.69 6.74
CA TRP A 50 -6.89 7.14 5.40
C TRP A 50 -7.99 7.70 4.49
N ASN A 51 -7.82 8.93 4.05
CA ASN A 51 -8.79 9.64 3.22
C ASN A 51 -8.08 10.54 2.22
N ASN A 52 -8.85 11.14 1.31
CA ASN A 52 -8.31 11.96 0.23
C ASN A 52 -7.71 13.30 0.69
N SER A 53 -8.01 13.73 1.91
CA SER A 53 -7.50 14.99 2.45
C SER A 53 -6.08 14.87 3.01
N VAL A 54 -5.60 13.65 3.22
CA VAL A 54 -4.29 13.36 3.80
C VAL A 54 -3.48 12.56 2.79
N HIS A 55 -2.23 12.96 2.58
CA HIS A 55 -1.32 12.21 1.70
C HIS A 55 -1.09 10.79 2.23
N VAL A 56 -1.05 9.80 1.36
CA VAL A 56 -0.93 8.38 1.75
C VAL A 56 0.25 8.12 2.68
N CYS A 57 1.37 8.79 2.45
CA CYS A 57 2.58 8.61 3.27
C CYS A 57 2.44 9.20 4.68
N SER A 58 1.37 9.97 4.95
CA SER A 58 1.04 10.49 6.27
C SER A 58 -0.09 9.73 6.96
N TRP A 59 -0.62 8.69 6.32
CA TRP A 59 -1.65 7.85 6.93
C TRP A 59 -1.08 7.06 8.11
N LYS A 60 -1.86 6.91 9.16
CA LYS A 60 -1.42 6.19 10.35
C LYS A 60 -1.02 4.75 10.01
N GLY A 61 0.15 4.34 10.46
CA GLY A 61 0.71 3.01 10.21
C GLY A 61 1.42 2.87 8.86
N VAL A 62 1.39 3.88 8.01
CA VAL A 62 2.00 3.85 6.68
C VAL A 62 3.34 4.59 6.71
N THR A 63 4.38 3.97 6.20
CA THR A 63 5.70 4.58 6.01
C THR A 63 6.08 4.46 4.54
N CYS A 64 6.58 5.55 3.96
CA CYS A 64 7.05 5.58 2.58
C CYS A 64 8.56 5.77 2.52
N SER A 65 9.18 5.30 1.43
CA SER A 65 10.57 5.60 1.15
C SER A 65 10.75 7.08 0.79
N LEU A 66 11.82 7.69 1.27
CA LEU A 66 12.13 9.08 0.95
C LEU A 66 12.46 9.27 -0.52
N LYS A 67 13.14 8.28 -1.11
CA LYS A 67 13.62 8.34 -2.50
C LYS A 67 12.48 8.18 -3.51
N HIS A 68 11.64 7.16 -3.34
CA HIS A 68 10.62 6.79 -4.32
C HIS A 68 9.21 7.20 -3.92
N LYS A 69 9.03 7.64 -2.66
CA LYS A 69 7.72 7.99 -2.08
C LYS A 69 6.69 6.87 -2.25
N ARG A 70 7.17 5.63 -2.22
CA ARG A 70 6.34 4.43 -2.27
C ARG A 70 6.18 3.87 -0.87
N VAL A 71 5.04 3.25 -0.61
CA VAL A 71 4.76 2.60 0.67
C VAL A 71 5.73 1.43 0.87
N THR A 72 6.52 1.49 1.95
CA THR A 72 7.50 0.45 2.29
C THR A 72 7.15 -0.31 3.56
N ARG A 73 6.37 0.29 4.45
CA ARG A 73 5.97 -0.35 5.71
C ARG A 73 4.49 -0.10 5.98
N LEU A 74 3.83 -1.14 6.47
CA LEU A 74 2.47 -1.07 6.98
C LEU A 74 2.46 -1.69 8.38
N ASP A 75 2.36 -0.83 9.40
CA ASP A 75 2.43 -1.20 10.82
C ASP A 75 1.07 -0.97 11.48
N LEU A 76 0.26 -2.01 11.51
CA LEU A 76 -1.09 -1.97 12.09
C LEU A 76 -1.28 -2.97 13.22
N GLY A 77 -0.18 -3.39 13.86
CA GLY A 77 -0.24 -4.35 14.98
C GLY A 77 -0.90 -3.78 16.22
N GLY A 78 -1.73 -4.60 16.88
CA GLY A 78 -2.30 -4.26 18.19
C GLY A 78 -3.32 -3.13 18.18
N LEU A 79 -4.07 -2.95 17.10
CA LEU A 79 -4.98 -1.80 16.91
C LEU A 79 -6.46 -2.17 16.96
N GLN A 80 -6.79 -3.37 17.41
CA GLN A 80 -8.17 -3.85 17.53
C GLN A 80 -8.94 -3.80 16.20
N LEU A 81 -8.24 -4.09 15.11
CA LEU A 81 -8.85 -4.16 13.78
C LEU A 81 -9.49 -5.52 13.56
N ALA A 82 -10.60 -5.55 12.86
CA ALA A 82 -11.31 -6.77 12.49
C ALA A 82 -11.72 -6.71 11.02
N GLY A 83 -12.01 -7.85 10.45
CA GLY A 83 -12.39 -7.98 9.05
C GLY A 83 -11.55 -9.02 8.36
N VAL A 84 -11.37 -8.87 7.06
CA VAL A 84 -10.53 -9.77 6.25
C VAL A 84 -9.42 -8.98 5.58
N ILE A 85 -8.33 -9.68 5.27
CA ILE A 85 -7.20 -9.07 4.58
C ILE A 85 -7.48 -9.07 3.08
N SER A 86 -7.53 -7.90 2.47
CA SER A 86 -7.78 -7.76 1.04
C SER A 86 -6.63 -8.34 0.20
N PRO A 87 -6.93 -9.06 -0.88
CA PRO A 87 -5.91 -9.48 -1.84
C PRO A 87 -5.11 -8.31 -2.44
N CYS A 88 -5.68 -7.11 -2.47
CA CYS A 88 -5.01 -5.93 -3.01
C CYS A 88 -3.77 -5.52 -2.22
N ILE A 89 -3.57 -6.08 -1.01
CA ILE A 89 -2.32 -5.90 -0.27
C ILE A 89 -1.10 -6.31 -1.11
N GLY A 90 -1.26 -7.28 -2.01
CA GLY A 90 -0.21 -7.73 -2.93
C GLY A 90 0.21 -6.70 -3.97
N ASN A 91 -0.53 -5.61 -4.10
CA ASN A 91 -0.21 -4.52 -5.04
C ASN A 91 0.77 -3.49 -4.44
N LEU A 92 1.09 -3.61 -3.15
CA LEU A 92 2.08 -2.76 -2.48
C LEU A 92 3.49 -3.24 -2.81
N SER A 93 3.91 -3.07 -4.06
CA SER A 93 5.10 -3.73 -4.61
C SER A 93 6.43 -3.31 -3.99
N PHE A 94 6.48 -2.19 -3.26
CA PHE A 94 7.67 -1.74 -2.55
C PHE A 94 7.65 -2.10 -1.05
N LEU A 95 6.62 -2.83 -0.60
CA LEU A 95 6.49 -3.17 0.81
C LEU A 95 7.63 -4.08 1.28
N THR A 96 8.32 -3.67 2.34
CA THR A 96 9.38 -4.46 2.98
C THR A 96 8.96 -5.00 4.33
N SER A 97 7.97 -4.39 4.97
CA SER A 97 7.51 -4.79 6.31
C SER A 97 6.00 -4.71 6.38
N LEU A 98 5.38 -5.80 6.82
CA LEU A 98 3.94 -5.88 7.03
C LEU A 98 3.67 -6.47 8.43
N ASP A 99 3.08 -5.67 9.29
CA ASP A 99 2.67 -6.09 10.63
C ASP A 99 1.16 -5.89 10.80
N LEU A 100 0.44 -7.00 10.85
CA LEU A 100 -0.99 -7.06 11.15
C LEU A 100 -1.25 -7.89 12.41
N SER A 101 -0.22 -8.11 13.23
CA SER A 101 -0.33 -8.95 14.42
C SER A 101 -1.26 -8.36 15.48
N ASN A 102 -1.73 -9.20 16.38
CA ASN A 102 -2.54 -8.78 17.53
C ASN A 102 -3.77 -7.97 17.12
N ASN A 103 -4.50 -8.47 16.17
CA ASN A 103 -5.78 -7.94 15.72
C ASN A 103 -6.84 -9.06 15.70
N SER A 104 -7.97 -8.82 15.10
CA SER A 104 -9.06 -9.78 14.97
C SER A 104 -9.39 -10.07 13.51
N PHE A 105 -8.38 -10.09 12.65
CA PHE A 105 -8.57 -10.47 11.25
C PHE A 105 -8.93 -11.95 11.15
N GLY A 106 -9.92 -12.23 10.31
CA GLY A 106 -10.38 -13.60 10.05
C GLY A 106 -10.21 -13.98 8.57
N GLY A 107 -10.77 -15.12 8.22
CA GLY A 107 -10.64 -15.65 6.87
C GLY A 107 -9.26 -16.19 6.57
N THR A 108 -8.91 -16.25 5.30
CA THR A 108 -7.62 -16.79 4.84
C THR A 108 -6.61 -15.68 4.56
N ILE A 109 -5.34 -16.02 4.69
CA ILE A 109 -4.26 -15.13 4.20
C ILE A 109 -4.32 -15.15 2.68
N PRO A 110 -4.45 -13.99 2.01
CA PRO A 110 -4.47 -13.96 0.55
C PRO A 110 -3.16 -14.48 -0.03
N HIS A 111 -3.23 -15.33 -1.04
CA HIS A 111 -2.01 -15.82 -1.70
C HIS A 111 -1.23 -14.69 -2.39
N GLU A 112 -1.87 -13.56 -2.65
CA GLU A 112 -1.27 -12.37 -3.24
C GLU A 112 -0.20 -11.74 -2.35
N VAL A 113 -0.16 -12.07 -1.06
CA VAL A 113 0.97 -11.71 -0.18
C VAL A 113 2.29 -12.23 -0.76
N GLY A 114 2.26 -13.37 -1.45
CA GLY A 114 3.42 -13.92 -2.17
C GLY A 114 3.94 -13.05 -3.31
N ASN A 115 3.17 -12.06 -3.77
CA ASN A 115 3.62 -11.09 -4.78
C ASN A 115 4.49 -9.99 -4.20
N LEU A 116 4.62 -9.91 -2.88
CA LEU A 116 5.42 -8.88 -2.19
C LEU A 116 6.88 -9.30 -2.15
N LEU A 117 7.55 -9.17 -3.29
CA LEU A 117 8.91 -9.73 -3.49
C LEU A 117 10.01 -9.02 -2.69
N ARG A 118 9.72 -7.83 -2.16
CA ARG A 118 10.67 -7.07 -1.34
C ARG A 118 10.43 -7.25 0.16
N LEU A 119 9.41 -8.04 0.52
CA LEU A 119 9.05 -8.22 1.93
C LEU A 119 10.13 -9.01 2.66
N ASP A 120 10.63 -8.45 3.76
CA ASP A 120 11.61 -9.09 4.64
C ASP A 120 11.09 -9.25 6.08
N TYR A 121 9.98 -8.61 6.43
CA TYR A 121 9.31 -8.78 7.71
C TYR A 121 7.81 -8.97 7.49
N LEU A 122 7.28 -10.05 8.04
CA LEU A 122 5.84 -10.36 7.99
C LEU A 122 5.39 -10.90 9.34
N ASP A 123 4.47 -10.22 9.98
CA ASP A 123 3.86 -10.71 11.22
C ASP A 123 2.33 -10.60 11.12
N MET A 124 1.66 -11.73 11.10
CA MET A 124 0.19 -11.86 11.13
C MET A 124 -0.27 -12.68 12.33
N SER A 125 0.60 -12.87 13.33
CA SER A 125 0.31 -13.69 14.50
C SER A 125 -0.78 -13.06 15.36
N PHE A 126 -1.40 -13.90 16.21
CA PHE A 126 -2.46 -13.47 17.12
C PHE A 126 -3.63 -12.80 16.40
N ASN A 127 -4.18 -13.51 15.45
CA ASN A 127 -5.41 -13.22 14.72
C ASN A 127 -6.26 -14.50 14.68
N PHE A 128 -7.35 -14.46 13.93
CA PHE A 128 -8.25 -15.59 13.71
C PHE A 128 -8.13 -16.14 12.28
N LEU A 129 -6.97 -16.02 11.68
CA LEU A 129 -6.71 -16.49 10.31
C LEU A 129 -6.70 -18.03 10.26
N VAL A 130 -7.16 -18.55 9.13
CA VAL A 130 -7.28 -20.00 8.91
C VAL A 130 -6.29 -20.46 7.84
#